data_96f2cf88ef1f1fa9d32abd694ff24157
#
_entry.id   96f2cf88ef1f1fa9d32abd694ff24157
#
_cell.length_a   1.000
_cell.length_b   1.000
_cell.length_c   1.000
_cell.angle_alpha   90.00
_cell.angle_beta   90.00
_cell.angle_gamma   90.00
#
_symmetry.space_group_name_H-M   'P 1'
#
loop_
_entity.id
_entity.type
_entity.pdbx_description
1 polymer ?
#
loop_
_entity_poly.entity_id
_entity_poly.type
_entity_poly.pdbx_seq_one_letter_code
_entity_poly.pdbx_strand_id
1 'polypeptide(L)'
;MENEVQNYFKEFIRSTQKMARDIPEVVKSFQGLVSKSLEQGALTTKEKEFVALGIAVAQHCTPCIYLHVQKAIEAGATRKEIMEAAGVAVLMGGGPAFTHVGEVIKALDAFNV
;
A
#
# COMPACT_ATOMS: atom_id res chain seq x y z
N MET A 1 -9.59 -3.54 -20.73
CA MET A 1 -9.86 -2.24 -20.08
C MET A 1 -9.08 -2.15 -18.77
N GLU A 2 -8.52 -1.01 -18.51
CA GLU A 2 -7.82 -0.79 -17.25
C GLU A 2 -8.82 -0.52 -16.13
N ASN A 3 -8.53 -1.03 -14.96
CA ASN A 3 -9.34 -0.76 -13.79
C ASN A 3 -8.82 0.50 -13.05
N GLU A 4 -9.57 0.94 -12.06
CA GLU A 4 -9.27 2.13 -11.27
C GLU A 4 -7.90 2.06 -10.59
N VAL A 5 -7.53 0.88 -10.09
CA VAL A 5 -6.25 0.67 -9.41
C VAL A 5 -5.09 0.84 -10.38
N GLN A 6 -5.20 0.23 -11.57
CA GLN A 6 -4.17 0.35 -12.60
C GLN A 6 -4.02 1.79 -13.09
N ASN A 7 -5.14 2.49 -13.27
CA ASN A 7 -5.12 3.90 -13.65
C ASN A 7 -4.43 4.75 -12.59
N TYR A 8 -4.71 4.47 -11.32
CA TYR A 8 -4.04 5.16 -10.23
C TYR A 8 -2.52 5.03 -10.32
N PHE A 9 -2.01 3.80 -10.51
CA PHE A 9 -0.58 3.60 -10.59
C PHE A 9 0.06 4.31 -11.78
N LYS A 10 -0.60 4.36 -12.91
CA LYS A 10 -0.09 5.11 -14.08
C LYS A 10 0.06 6.58 -13.77
N GLU A 11 -0.96 7.19 -13.17
CA GLU A 11 -0.90 8.60 -12.79
C GLU A 11 0.12 8.87 -11.71
N PHE A 12 0.23 7.96 -10.75
CA PHE A 12 1.22 8.06 -9.69
C PHE A 12 2.64 8.06 -10.26
N ILE A 13 2.93 7.17 -11.20
CA ILE A 13 4.25 7.11 -11.85
C ILE A 13 4.54 8.42 -12.58
N ARG A 14 3.58 8.94 -13.33
CA ARG A 14 3.75 10.23 -14.03
C ARG A 14 4.02 11.38 -13.06
N SER A 15 3.25 11.43 -11.98
CA SER A 15 3.43 12.47 -10.96
C SER A 15 4.80 12.38 -10.31
N THR A 16 5.24 11.16 -9.99
CA THR A 16 6.56 10.94 -9.39
C THR A 16 7.67 11.39 -10.34
N GLN A 17 7.54 11.09 -11.62
CA GLN A 17 8.53 11.52 -12.62
C GLN A 17 8.61 13.03 -12.72
N LYS A 18 7.48 13.72 -12.70
CA LYS A 18 7.45 15.19 -12.71
C LYS A 18 8.04 15.76 -11.43
N MET A 19 7.68 15.18 -10.29
CA MET A 19 8.22 15.59 -9.00
C MET A 19 9.74 15.43 -8.96
N ALA A 20 10.26 14.34 -9.52
CA ALA A 20 11.70 14.09 -9.56
C ALA A 20 12.44 15.10 -10.44
N ARG A 21 11.79 15.72 -11.43
CA ARG A 21 12.38 16.80 -12.22
C ARG A 21 12.47 18.09 -11.43
N ASP A 22 11.45 18.38 -10.63
CA ASP A 22 11.35 19.65 -9.91
C ASP A 22 12.06 19.62 -8.57
N ILE A 23 11.96 18.51 -7.83
CA ILE A 23 12.55 18.35 -6.50
C ILE A 23 13.24 16.98 -6.37
N PRO A 24 14.30 16.72 -7.15
CA PRO A 24 14.91 15.39 -7.23
C PRO A 24 15.44 14.87 -5.90
N GLU A 25 16.02 15.74 -5.08
CA GLU A 25 16.60 15.31 -3.81
C GLU A 25 15.54 14.87 -2.79
N VAL A 26 14.36 15.52 -2.81
CA VAL A 26 13.25 15.12 -1.94
C VAL A 26 12.74 13.75 -2.34
N VAL A 27 12.54 13.53 -3.66
CA VAL A 27 12.06 12.23 -4.16
C VAL A 27 13.05 11.13 -3.84
N LYS A 28 14.35 11.38 -4.07
CA LYS A 28 15.40 10.40 -3.78
C LYS A 28 15.46 10.06 -2.31
N SER A 29 15.38 11.06 -1.44
CA SER A 29 15.43 10.87 0.01
C SER A 29 14.22 10.07 0.49
N PHE A 30 13.03 10.38 -0.04
CA PHE A 30 11.82 9.64 0.32
C PHE A 30 11.89 8.20 -0.14
N GLN A 31 12.34 7.95 -1.37
CA GLN A 31 12.51 6.59 -1.89
C GLN A 31 13.52 5.80 -1.06
N GLY A 32 14.57 6.46 -0.60
CA GLY A 32 15.53 5.86 0.32
C GLY A 32 14.91 5.47 1.65
N LEU A 33 14.09 6.35 2.20
CA LEU A 33 13.36 6.07 3.44
C LEU A 33 12.45 4.84 3.27
N VAL A 34 11.68 4.79 2.20
CA VAL A 34 10.80 3.66 1.90
C VAL A 34 11.59 2.36 1.82
N SER A 35 12.68 2.36 1.04
CA SER A 35 13.52 1.18 0.84
C SER A 35 14.11 0.68 2.14
N LYS A 36 14.67 1.58 2.94
CA LYS A 36 15.32 1.20 4.21
C LYS A 36 14.30 0.74 5.25
N SER A 37 13.14 1.38 5.30
CA SER A 37 12.10 1.03 6.27
C SER A 37 11.53 -0.36 6.01
N LEU A 38 11.44 -0.77 4.75
CA LEU A 38 10.79 -2.02 4.36
C LEU A 38 11.75 -3.17 4.11
N GLU A 39 13.06 -2.95 4.19
CA GLU A 39 14.00 -4.06 4.01
C GLU A 39 13.90 -5.05 5.18
N GLN A 40 14.20 -6.32 4.88
CA GLN A 40 14.13 -7.38 5.89
C GLN A 40 15.13 -7.16 7.03
N GLY A 41 14.63 -7.27 8.25
CA GLY A 41 15.43 -7.18 9.47
C GLY A 41 14.89 -8.15 10.49
N ALA A 42 14.65 -7.70 11.72
CA ALA A 42 13.98 -8.51 12.74
C ALA A 42 12.58 -8.91 12.30
N LEU A 43 11.91 -8.03 11.54
CA LEU A 43 10.66 -8.35 10.88
C LEU A 43 10.95 -8.61 9.39
N THR A 44 10.19 -9.51 8.79
CA THR A 44 10.27 -9.74 7.35
C THR A 44 9.65 -8.57 6.60
N THR A 45 10.02 -8.41 5.34
CA THR A 45 9.39 -7.40 4.47
C THR A 45 7.87 -7.60 4.40
N LYS A 46 7.41 -8.86 4.32
CA LYS A 46 5.98 -9.16 4.32
C LYS A 46 5.29 -8.65 5.59
N GLU A 47 5.89 -8.90 6.75
CA GLU A 47 5.35 -8.40 8.03
C GLU A 47 5.30 -6.87 8.05
N LYS A 48 6.34 -6.22 7.55
CA LYS A 48 6.39 -4.76 7.47
C LYS A 48 5.31 -4.20 6.54
N GLU A 49 5.02 -4.90 5.43
CA GLU A 49 3.94 -4.49 4.54
C GLU A 49 2.57 -4.62 5.21
N PHE A 50 2.38 -5.60 6.07
CA PHE A 50 1.14 -5.71 6.84
C PHE A 50 0.98 -4.54 7.82
N VAL A 51 2.06 -4.11 8.45
CA VAL A 51 2.05 -2.92 9.33
C VAL A 51 1.66 -1.69 8.52
N ALA A 52 2.31 -1.49 7.36
CA ALA A 52 2.03 -0.35 6.50
C ALA A 52 0.58 -0.36 5.99
N LEU A 53 0.08 -1.52 5.58
CA LEU A 53 -1.29 -1.67 5.10
C LEU A 53 -2.29 -1.35 6.21
N GLY A 54 -2.06 -1.87 7.41
CA GLY A 54 -2.94 -1.60 8.55
C GLY A 54 -3.02 -0.11 8.86
N ILE A 55 -1.89 0.58 8.83
CA ILE A 55 -1.85 2.04 9.04
C ILE A 55 -2.58 2.76 7.91
N ALA A 56 -2.38 2.33 6.66
CA ALA A 56 -3.03 2.93 5.50
C ALA A 56 -4.55 2.86 5.59
N VAL A 57 -5.08 1.70 6.00
CA VAL A 57 -6.52 1.50 6.19
C VAL A 57 -7.02 2.40 7.33
N ALA A 58 -6.33 2.42 8.46
CA ALA A 58 -6.71 3.22 9.62
C ALA A 58 -6.65 4.72 9.34
N GLN A 59 -5.74 5.17 8.46
CA GLN A 59 -5.61 6.57 8.05
C GLN A 59 -6.48 6.95 6.85
N HIS A 60 -7.26 6.02 6.33
CA HIS A 60 -8.15 6.25 5.19
C HIS A 60 -7.40 6.72 3.94
N CYS A 61 -6.23 6.16 3.70
CA CYS A 61 -5.38 6.56 2.57
C CYS A 61 -5.53 5.55 1.43
N THR A 62 -6.46 5.79 0.52
CA THR A 62 -6.72 4.90 -0.62
C THR A 62 -5.46 4.61 -1.45
N PRO A 63 -4.66 5.61 -1.85
CA PRO A 63 -3.41 5.34 -2.58
C PRO A 63 -2.44 4.44 -1.81
N CYS A 64 -2.31 4.67 -0.53
CA CYS A 64 -1.43 3.88 0.34
C CYS A 64 -1.92 2.44 0.42
N ILE A 65 -3.25 2.24 0.49
CA ILE A 65 -3.86 0.92 0.50
C ILE A 65 -3.49 0.16 -0.78
N TYR A 66 -3.68 0.78 -1.93
CA TYR A 66 -3.37 0.14 -3.22
C TYR A 66 -1.90 -0.27 -3.30
N LEU A 67 -1.01 0.64 -2.89
CA LEU A 67 0.43 0.40 -2.96
C LEU A 67 0.84 -0.75 -2.04
N HIS A 68 0.38 -0.73 -0.79
CA HIS A 68 0.81 -1.74 0.18
C HIS A 68 0.14 -3.10 -0.02
N VAL A 69 -1.06 -3.15 -0.63
CA VAL A 69 -1.62 -4.42 -1.10
C VAL A 69 -0.70 -5.01 -2.18
N GLN A 70 -0.29 -4.21 -3.16
CA GLN A 70 0.61 -4.67 -4.20
C GLN A 70 1.92 -5.18 -3.61
N LYS A 71 2.53 -4.41 -2.72
CA LYS A 71 3.80 -4.77 -2.09
C LYS A 71 3.70 -6.00 -1.22
N ALA A 72 2.59 -6.17 -0.50
CA ALA A 72 2.35 -7.37 0.29
C ALA A 72 2.26 -8.61 -0.60
N ILE A 73 1.56 -8.52 -1.72
CA ILE A 73 1.47 -9.61 -2.71
C ILE A 73 2.87 -9.96 -3.23
N GLU A 74 3.65 -8.96 -3.60
CA GLU A 74 5.03 -9.16 -4.09
C GLU A 74 5.90 -9.84 -3.04
N ALA A 75 5.65 -9.58 -1.76
CA ALA A 75 6.38 -10.19 -0.65
C ALA A 75 5.85 -11.59 -0.30
N GLY A 76 4.89 -12.11 -1.05
CA GLY A 76 4.37 -13.48 -0.87
C GLY A 76 3.12 -13.59 -0.02
N ALA A 77 2.45 -12.49 0.29
CA ALA A 77 1.22 -12.53 1.08
C ALA A 77 0.06 -13.13 0.30
N THR A 78 -0.77 -13.88 1.01
CA THR A 78 -2.02 -14.41 0.47
C THR A 78 -3.15 -13.41 0.67
N ARG A 79 -4.24 -13.57 -0.09
CA ARG A 79 -5.46 -12.78 0.11
C ARG A 79 -5.93 -12.84 1.56
N LYS A 80 -5.92 -14.04 2.14
CA LYS A 80 -6.37 -14.25 3.51
C LYS A 80 -5.54 -13.46 4.51
N GLU A 81 -4.22 -13.50 4.35
CA GLU A 81 -3.30 -12.75 5.22
C GLU A 81 -3.56 -11.24 5.12
N ILE A 82 -3.73 -10.74 3.91
CA ILE A 82 -3.98 -9.32 3.67
C ILE A 82 -5.31 -8.89 4.29
N MET A 83 -6.36 -9.70 4.13
CA MET A 83 -7.66 -9.41 4.72
C MET A 83 -7.62 -9.44 6.25
N GLU A 84 -6.84 -10.34 6.84
CA GLU A 84 -6.68 -10.38 8.30
C GLU A 84 -5.94 -9.14 8.82
N ALA A 85 -4.92 -8.68 8.09
CA ALA A 85 -4.23 -7.44 8.44
C ALA A 85 -5.19 -6.24 8.40
N ALA A 86 -6.04 -6.18 7.38
CA ALA A 86 -7.07 -5.15 7.27
C ALA A 86 -8.05 -5.23 8.45
N GLY A 87 -8.38 -6.43 8.90
CA GLY A 87 -9.26 -6.64 10.05
C GLY A 87 -8.70 -6.04 11.34
N VAL A 88 -7.39 -6.15 11.55
CA VAL A 88 -6.75 -5.52 12.71
C VAL A 88 -6.86 -3.99 12.63
N ALA A 89 -6.75 -3.43 11.43
CA ALA A 89 -6.92 -1.99 11.23
C ALA A 89 -8.33 -1.53 11.59
N VAL A 90 -9.33 -2.36 11.32
CA VAL A 90 -10.73 -2.07 11.68
C VAL A 90 -10.89 -2.01 13.19
N LEU A 91 -10.22 -2.92 13.92
CA LEU A 91 -10.24 -2.90 15.39
C LEU A 91 -9.74 -1.54 15.91
N MET A 92 -8.67 -1.02 15.34
CA MET A 92 -8.05 0.21 15.81
C MET A 92 -8.70 1.48 15.26
N GLY A 93 -9.20 1.43 14.02
CA GLY A 93 -9.72 2.61 13.32
C GLY A 93 -11.23 2.75 13.32
N GLY A 94 -11.96 1.71 13.71
CA GLY A 94 -13.42 1.77 13.80
C GLY A 94 -14.15 1.84 12.47
N GLY A 95 -15.32 2.47 12.45
CA GLY A 95 -16.19 2.57 11.29
C GLY A 95 -15.52 3.09 10.02
N PRO A 96 -14.79 4.21 10.07
CA PRO A 96 -14.10 4.72 8.89
C PRO A 96 -13.08 3.74 8.30
N ALA A 97 -12.36 3.01 9.13
CA ALA A 97 -11.44 1.96 8.66
C ALA A 97 -12.23 0.81 8.02
N PHE A 98 -13.33 0.41 8.64
CA PHE A 98 -14.21 -0.63 8.11
C PHE A 98 -14.67 -0.29 6.68
N THR A 99 -15.07 0.96 6.43
CA THR A 99 -15.51 1.36 5.09
C THR A 99 -14.36 1.35 4.07
N HIS A 100 -13.12 1.52 4.52
CA HIS A 100 -11.96 1.51 3.64
C HIS A 100 -11.44 0.11 3.31
N VAL A 101 -11.95 -0.94 3.96
CA VAL A 101 -11.60 -2.33 3.60
C VAL A 101 -12.06 -2.64 2.16
N GLY A 102 -13.11 -1.98 1.68
CA GLY A 102 -13.52 -2.09 0.27
C GLY A 102 -12.42 -1.74 -0.71
N GLU A 103 -11.55 -0.80 -0.35
CA GLU A 103 -10.40 -0.43 -1.20
C GLU A 103 -9.34 -1.54 -1.23
N VAL A 104 -9.17 -2.26 -0.11
CA VAL A 104 -8.28 -3.43 -0.06
C VAL A 104 -8.79 -4.51 -1.01
N ILE A 105 -10.09 -4.79 -0.96
CA ILE A 105 -10.72 -5.79 -1.83
C ILE A 105 -10.58 -5.38 -3.30
N LYS A 106 -10.82 -4.11 -3.60
CA LYS A 106 -10.67 -3.58 -4.95
C LYS A 106 -9.25 -3.81 -5.49
N ALA A 107 -8.24 -3.57 -4.66
CA ALA A 107 -6.85 -3.79 -5.04
C ALA A 107 -6.55 -5.28 -5.25
N LEU A 108 -6.99 -6.13 -4.34
CA LEU A 108 -6.80 -7.59 -4.47
C LEU A 108 -7.43 -8.10 -5.77
N ASP A 109 -8.64 -7.67 -6.07
CA ASP A 109 -9.33 -8.10 -7.29
C ASP A 109 -8.59 -7.58 -8.55
N ALA A 110 -8.08 -6.35 -8.50
CA ALA A 110 -7.33 -5.77 -9.61
C ALA A 110 -6.04 -6.54 -9.89
N PHE A 111 -5.41 -7.12 -8.88
CA PHE A 111 -4.20 -7.93 -9.01
C PHE A 111 -4.49 -9.42 -9.16
N ASN A 112 -5.74 -9.81 -9.30
CA ASN A 112 -6.18 -11.21 -9.49
C ASN A 112 -5.77 -12.12 -8.32
N VAL A 113 -5.90 -11.63 -7.12
CA VAL A 113 -5.53 -12.37 -5.90
C VAL A 113 -6.73 -12.63 -4.99
#